data_a4334e09acc8473b1912a560aa140efc
#
_entry.id   a4334e09acc8473b1912a560aa140efc
#
_cell.length_a   1.000
_cell.length_b   1.000
_cell.length_c   1.000
_cell.angle_alpha   90.00
_cell.angle_beta   90.00
_cell.angle_gamma   90.00
#
_symmetry.space_group_name_H-M   'P 1'
#
loop_
_entity.id
_entity.type
_entity.pdbx_description
1 polymer ?
#
loop_
_entity_poly.entity_id
_entity_poly.type
_entity_poly.pdbx_seq_one_letter_code
_entity_poly.pdbx_strand_id
1 'polypeptide(L)'
;RGILQDQLVTEDGTFPADDPEIFVTEKVDGTNSRILLFGGDYIIGSREELLCAKGDRFFNPAQEIVATVRQLAETLAPSFQNDPFTDDVLFVLYGESYGGSIGKGAKQYSGVHNRGFRVFDAMILHPKQVESLMYTSREGIAMWRDGGGQKFMPVDHRNAMLRMLPANMDSVPYIRKCKLSDIPTDIEGAYNWLCQFRNTNVALDQTGKGQAEGVVIRTADRSFIRKLRFEDYEKTLRKLGKLKK
;
A
#
# COMPACT_ATOMS: atom_id res chain seq x y z
N ARG A 1 -9.27 -11.76 -6.25
CA ARG A 1 -9.79 -13.06 -6.76
C ARG A 1 -11.11 -12.88 -7.49
N GLY A 2 -12.05 -12.02 -7.02
CA GLY A 2 -13.36 -11.85 -7.65
C GLY A 2 -13.35 -11.33 -9.09
N ILE A 3 -12.34 -10.54 -9.46
CA ILE A 3 -12.23 -9.97 -10.81
C ILE A 3 -11.93 -11.03 -11.88
N LEU A 4 -11.20 -12.09 -11.54
CA LEU A 4 -10.88 -13.19 -12.46
C LEU A 4 -12.08 -14.11 -12.77
N GLN A 5 -13.24 -13.84 -12.19
CA GLN A 5 -14.48 -14.58 -12.39
C GLN A 5 -15.52 -13.76 -13.17
N ASP A 6 -15.07 -12.84 -14.03
CA ASP A 6 -15.92 -11.96 -14.84
C ASP A 6 -16.76 -10.95 -14.03
N GLN A 7 -16.42 -10.71 -12.74
CA GLN A 7 -17.18 -9.82 -11.87
C GLN A 7 -16.29 -9.02 -10.92
N LEU A 8 -16.58 -7.74 -10.77
CA LEU A 8 -16.12 -6.91 -9.68
C LEU A 8 -17.08 -7.07 -8.50
N VAL A 9 -16.73 -7.96 -7.56
CA VAL A 9 -17.58 -8.27 -6.41
C VAL A 9 -16.93 -7.80 -5.11
N THR A 10 -17.73 -7.54 -4.10
CA THR A 10 -17.28 -7.30 -2.72
C THR A 10 -16.70 -8.58 -2.11
N GLU A 11 -16.12 -8.52 -0.91
CA GLU A 11 -15.54 -9.70 -0.24
C GLU A 11 -16.60 -10.79 0.05
N ASP A 12 -17.83 -10.36 0.29
CA ASP A 12 -19.00 -11.23 0.47
C ASP A 12 -19.62 -11.73 -0.85
N GLY A 13 -19.04 -11.37 -1.99
CA GLY A 13 -19.52 -11.79 -3.31
C GLY A 13 -20.55 -10.86 -3.94
N THR A 14 -20.90 -9.76 -3.29
CA THR A 14 -21.86 -8.77 -3.82
C THR A 14 -21.17 -7.62 -4.54
N PHE A 15 -21.81 -7.09 -5.56
CA PHE A 15 -21.40 -5.84 -6.19
C PHE A 15 -21.99 -4.66 -5.39
N PRO A 16 -21.22 -3.61 -5.08
CA PRO A 16 -21.77 -2.44 -4.41
C PRO A 16 -22.95 -1.85 -5.20
N ALA A 17 -24.14 -1.86 -4.59
CA ALA A 17 -25.38 -1.47 -5.26
C ALA A 17 -25.45 0.04 -5.53
N ASP A 18 -24.67 0.83 -4.81
CA ASP A 18 -24.65 2.29 -4.84
C ASP A 18 -23.69 2.87 -5.89
N ASP A 19 -23.02 2.03 -6.69
CA ASP A 19 -22.02 2.42 -7.69
C ASP A 19 -21.06 3.50 -7.16
N PRO A 20 -20.22 3.17 -6.16
CA PRO A 20 -19.42 4.15 -5.46
C PRO A 20 -18.38 4.78 -6.39
N GLU A 21 -18.03 6.02 -6.06
CA GLU A 21 -16.86 6.67 -6.63
C GLU A 21 -15.59 6.03 -6.06
N ILE A 22 -14.67 5.69 -6.96
CA ILE A 22 -13.42 5.00 -6.62
C ILE A 22 -12.20 5.81 -7.04
N PHE A 23 -11.14 5.65 -6.27
CA PHE A 23 -9.80 6.10 -6.59
C PHE A 23 -9.04 4.95 -7.25
N VAL A 24 -8.42 5.25 -8.38
CA VAL A 24 -7.51 4.35 -9.09
C VAL A 24 -6.08 4.80 -8.82
N THR A 25 -5.27 3.94 -8.26
CA THR A 25 -3.85 4.19 -7.98
C THR A 25 -2.99 3.11 -8.62
N GLU A 26 -1.75 3.45 -8.93
CA GLU A 26 -0.79 2.45 -9.38
C GLU A 26 -0.54 1.40 -8.29
N LYS A 27 -0.53 0.14 -8.69
CA LYS A 27 -0.04 -0.94 -7.84
C LYS A 27 1.46 -1.09 -8.07
N VAL A 28 2.23 -0.62 -7.11
CA VAL A 28 3.68 -0.76 -7.08
C VAL A 28 4.04 -2.19 -6.70
N ASP A 29 4.97 -2.81 -7.43
CA ASP A 29 5.48 -4.16 -7.17
C ASP A 29 6.71 -4.10 -6.26
N GLY A 30 6.51 -4.43 -5.00
CA GLY A 30 7.55 -4.39 -4.00
C GLY A 30 7.22 -5.28 -2.81
N THR A 31 7.48 -4.78 -1.64
CA THR A 31 7.15 -5.44 -0.38
C THR A 31 6.49 -4.48 0.59
N ASN A 32 5.45 -4.97 1.29
CA ASN A 32 4.77 -4.20 2.32
C ASN A 32 5.72 -3.83 3.45
N SER A 33 5.83 -2.55 3.73
CA SER A 33 6.64 -1.98 4.78
C SER A 33 5.82 -1.06 5.66
N ARG A 34 6.15 -1.03 6.95
CA ARG A 34 5.46 -0.18 7.93
C ARG A 34 6.48 0.67 8.67
N ILE A 35 6.11 1.91 8.94
CA ILE A 35 6.80 2.78 9.87
C ILE A 35 5.78 3.11 10.97
N LEU A 36 6.09 2.71 12.19
CA LEU A 36 5.33 3.05 13.38
C LEU A 36 6.07 4.18 14.08
N LEU A 37 5.38 5.27 14.38
CA LEU A 37 5.93 6.48 14.99
C LEU A 37 5.19 6.78 16.28
N PHE A 38 5.95 7.05 17.34
CA PHE A 38 5.41 7.23 18.67
C PHE A 38 6.41 7.98 19.57
N GLY A 39 6.04 9.10 20.18
CA GLY A 39 6.83 9.80 21.19
C GLY A 39 8.28 10.13 20.79
N GLY A 40 8.53 10.40 19.52
CA GLY A 40 9.89 10.62 19.00
C GLY A 40 10.69 9.35 18.69
N ASP A 41 10.07 8.18 18.84
CA ASP A 41 10.63 6.88 18.50
C ASP A 41 10.00 6.29 17.23
N TYR A 42 10.62 5.25 16.68
CA TYR A 42 10.07 4.51 15.56
C TYR A 42 10.34 3.01 15.63
N ILE A 43 9.47 2.26 14.99
CA ILE A 43 9.67 0.84 14.67
C ILE A 43 9.40 0.65 13.18
N ILE A 44 10.26 -0.11 12.51
CA ILE A 44 10.11 -0.53 11.13
C ILE A 44 9.66 -1.99 11.11
N GLY A 45 8.66 -2.31 10.30
CA GLY A 45 8.15 -3.66 10.14
C GLY A 45 7.83 -4.03 8.70
N SER A 46 7.75 -5.33 8.47
CA SER A 46 7.15 -5.94 7.29
C SER A 46 5.64 -6.16 7.53
N ARG A 47 4.99 -6.91 6.65
CA ARG A 47 3.61 -7.35 6.88
C ARG A 47 3.47 -8.22 8.13
N GLU A 48 4.47 -9.06 8.41
CA GLU A 48 4.38 -10.11 9.42
C GLU A 48 5.24 -9.83 10.66
N GLU A 49 6.33 -9.09 10.52
CA GLU A 49 7.38 -8.97 11.52
C GLU A 49 7.77 -7.53 11.82
N LEU A 50 8.20 -7.27 13.04
CA LEU A 50 8.97 -6.08 13.41
C LEU A 50 10.44 -6.34 13.08
N LEU A 51 11.08 -5.43 12.37
CA LEU A 51 12.41 -5.63 11.79
C LEU A 51 13.50 -4.81 12.45
N CYS A 52 13.17 -3.60 12.93
CA CYS A 52 14.14 -2.67 13.49
C CYS A 52 13.41 -1.61 14.33
N ALA A 53 13.94 -1.30 15.49
CA ALA A 53 13.53 -0.15 16.31
C ALA A 53 14.62 0.94 16.30
N LYS A 54 14.26 2.15 16.76
CA LYS A 54 15.23 3.24 16.94
C LYS A 54 16.32 2.80 17.92
N GLY A 55 17.58 3.01 17.54
CA GLY A 55 18.75 2.63 18.33
C GLY A 55 19.27 1.21 18.08
N ASP A 56 18.54 0.36 17.36
CA ASP A 56 19.02 -0.96 17.02
C ASP A 56 20.29 -0.90 16.16
N ARG A 57 21.34 -1.61 16.60
CA ARG A 57 22.58 -1.79 15.85
C ARG A 57 22.50 -2.98 14.89
N PHE A 58 21.72 -3.99 15.25
CA PHE A 58 21.45 -5.18 14.47
C PHE A 58 19.98 -5.23 14.13
N PHE A 59 19.65 -5.59 12.91
CA PHE A 59 18.29 -5.69 12.43
C PHE A 59 18.14 -6.80 11.39
N ASN A 60 16.91 -7.26 11.21
CA ASN A 60 16.61 -8.21 10.15
C ASN A 60 16.70 -7.53 8.79
N PRO A 61 17.63 -7.93 7.89
CA PRO A 61 17.78 -7.33 6.56
C PRO A 61 16.69 -7.76 5.57
N ALA A 62 15.63 -8.45 6.04
CA ALA A 62 14.59 -9.03 5.20
C ALA A 62 14.10 -8.03 4.14
N GLN A 63 14.16 -8.46 2.90
CA GLN A 63 13.60 -7.75 1.74
C GLN A 63 14.06 -6.28 1.61
N GLU A 64 15.20 -5.91 2.14
CA GLU A 64 15.78 -4.55 2.13
C GLU A 64 14.86 -3.45 2.72
N ILE A 65 13.84 -3.82 3.48
CA ILE A 65 12.87 -2.87 4.04
C ILE A 65 13.57 -1.83 4.91
N VAL A 66 14.35 -2.27 5.89
CA VAL A 66 15.06 -1.35 6.80
C VAL A 66 15.99 -0.43 6.04
N ALA A 67 16.75 -0.97 5.08
CA ALA A 67 17.64 -0.18 4.23
C ALA A 67 16.90 0.86 3.37
N THR A 68 15.63 0.63 3.07
CA THR A 68 14.80 1.55 2.28
C THR A 68 14.19 2.66 3.14
N VAL A 69 13.69 2.34 4.35
CA VAL A 69 12.85 3.29 5.10
C VAL A 69 13.46 3.82 6.39
N ARG A 70 14.64 3.33 6.83
CA ARG A 70 15.25 3.75 8.10
C ARG A 70 15.53 5.24 8.17
N GLN A 71 16.20 5.81 7.16
CA GLN A 71 16.50 7.23 7.14
C GLN A 71 15.22 8.08 7.15
N LEU A 72 14.18 7.64 6.46
CA LEU A 72 12.87 8.28 6.49
C LEU A 72 12.27 8.24 7.89
N ALA A 73 12.27 7.09 8.56
CA ALA A 73 11.77 6.95 9.92
C ALA A 73 12.55 7.83 10.91
N GLU A 74 13.87 7.91 10.79
CA GLU A 74 14.74 8.80 11.59
C GLU A 74 14.41 10.29 11.37
N THR A 75 14.07 10.68 10.15
CA THR A 75 13.66 12.06 9.83
C THR A 75 12.28 12.40 10.39
N LEU A 76 11.36 11.44 10.38
CA LEU A 76 9.98 11.64 10.81
C LEU A 76 9.82 11.63 12.34
N ALA A 77 10.54 10.74 13.03
CA ALA A 77 10.32 10.47 14.46
C ALA A 77 10.35 11.76 15.34
N PRO A 78 11.25 12.72 15.13
CA PRO A 78 11.27 13.96 15.94
C PRO A 78 9.98 14.78 15.84
N SER A 79 9.24 14.70 14.73
CA SER A 79 7.97 15.42 14.56
C SER A 79 6.82 14.84 15.39
N PHE A 80 7.04 13.69 16.01
CA PHE A 80 6.11 13.02 16.90
C PHE A 80 6.55 13.12 18.38
N GLN A 81 7.40 14.07 18.69
CA GLN A 81 7.87 14.34 20.05
C GLN A 81 7.48 15.76 20.47
N ASN A 82 6.94 15.90 21.68
CA ASN A 82 6.52 17.18 22.27
C ASN A 82 5.43 17.93 21.47
N ASP A 83 4.66 17.24 20.65
CA ASP A 83 3.51 17.80 19.94
C ASP A 83 2.22 17.31 20.62
N PRO A 84 1.39 18.22 21.17
CA PRO A 84 0.19 17.84 21.92
C PRO A 84 -0.86 17.04 21.11
N PHE A 85 -0.71 16.99 19.78
CA PHE A 85 -1.58 16.21 18.90
C PHE A 85 -1.02 14.84 18.56
N THR A 86 0.28 14.62 18.74
CA THR A 86 0.98 13.39 18.31
C THR A 86 1.71 12.65 19.42
N ASP A 87 1.97 13.30 20.57
CA ASP A 87 2.76 12.73 21.67
C ASP A 87 2.23 11.40 22.21
N ASP A 88 0.89 11.29 22.27
CA ASP A 88 0.22 10.14 22.87
C ASP A 88 -0.40 9.19 21.84
N VAL A 89 -0.14 9.38 20.55
CA VAL A 89 -0.73 8.53 19.50
C VAL A 89 0.31 7.65 18.85
N LEU A 90 -0.06 6.42 18.53
CA LEU A 90 0.70 5.57 17.63
C LEU A 90 0.26 5.87 16.20
N PHE A 91 1.15 6.43 15.42
CA PHE A 91 0.96 6.70 14.02
C PHE A 91 1.60 5.61 13.17
N VAL A 92 0.84 5.04 12.25
CA VAL A 92 1.33 3.95 11.40
C VAL A 92 1.21 4.33 9.94
N LEU A 93 2.34 4.36 9.24
CA LEU A 93 2.43 4.47 7.81
C LEU A 93 2.58 3.08 7.18
N TYR A 94 1.73 2.78 6.23
CA TYR A 94 1.79 1.58 5.42
C TYR A 94 2.20 1.96 4.01
N GLY A 95 3.23 1.33 3.50
CA GLY A 95 3.72 1.62 2.15
C GLY A 95 4.34 0.40 1.48
N GLU A 96 4.73 0.61 0.24
CA GLU A 96 5.46 -0.36 -0.55
C GLU A 96 6.90 0.09 -0.69
N SER A 97 7.85 -0.71 -0.18
CA SER A 97 9.27 -0.59 -0.50
C SER A 97 9.53 -1.33 -1.82
N TYR A 98 10.21 -0.68 -2.76
CA TYR A 98 10.37 -1.22 -4.12
C TYR A 98 11.72 -0.82 -4.74
N GLY A 99 12.07 -1.44 -5.87
CA GLY A 99 13.41 -1.28 -6.49
C GLY A 99 14.47 -2.10 -5.76
N GLY A 100 15.72 -1.75 -5.89
CA GLY A 100 16.84 -2.49 -5.27
C GLY A 100 16.89 -3.96 -5.69
N SER A 101 16.88 -4.86 -4.71
CA SER A 101 16.70 -6.30 -4.90
C SER A 101 15.32 -6.78 -4.41
N ILE A 102 14.36 -5.87 -4.27
CA ILE A 102 13.05 -6.15 -3.68
C ILE A 102 12.14 -6.81 -4.73
N GLY A 103 11.88 -8.09 -4.54
CA GLY A 103 10.96 -8.85 -5.36
C GLY A 103 11.37 -9.02 -6.82
N LYS A 104 10.47 -9.57 -7.63
CA LYS A 104 10.70 -9.80 -9.05
C LYS A 104 10.56 -8.53 -9.89
N GLY A 105 9.80 -7.57 -9.42
CA GLY A 105 9.51 -6.30 -10.08
C GLY A 105 10.58 -5.23 -9.95
N ALA A 106 11.63 -5.45 -9.16
CA ALA A 106 12.66 -4.44 -8.88
C ALA A 106 13.22 -3.76 -10.15
N LYS A 107 13.49 -4.54 -11.20
CA LYS A 107 14.02 -4.05 -12.49
C LYS A 107 13.03 -3.18 -13.28
N GLN A 108 11.76 -3.14 -12.90
CA GLN A 108 10.79 -2.23 -13.52
C GLN A 108 11.06 -0.79 -13.10
N TYR A 109 11.62 -0.59 -11.91
CA TYR A 109 11.82 0.72 -11.30
C TYR A 109 13.25 1.24 -11.40
N SER A 110 14.25 0.36 -11.37
CA SER A 110 15.67 0.70 -11.47
C SER A 110 16.49 -0.47 -11.97
N GLY A 111 17.43 -0.20 -12.88
CA GLY A 111 18.46 -1.16 -13.29
C GLY A 111 19.74 -1.10 -12.44
N VAL A 112 19.87 -0.08 -11.57
CA VAL A 112 21.08 0.19 -10.77
C VAL A 112 20.85 0.07 -9.27
N HIS A 113 19.82 -0.67 -8.84
CA HIS A 113 19.49 -0.95 -7.45
C HIS A 113 19.04 0.25 -6.60
N ASN A 114 18.56 1.33 -7.21
CA ASN A 114 17.88 2.38 -6.46
C ASN A 114 16.62 1.84 -5.78
N ARG A 115 16.33 2.37 -4.59
CA ARG A 115 15.18 1.97 -3.77
C ARG A 115 14.26 3.14 -3.54
N GLY A 116 12.96 2.85 -3.46
CA GLY A 116 11.92 3.82 -3.16
C GLY A 116 10.90 3.29 -2.17
N PHE A 117 10.11 4.22 -1.63
CA PHE A 117 9.00 3.92 -0.74
C PHE A 117 7.81 4.78 -1.12
N ARG A 118 6.62 4.18 -1.22
CA ARG A 118 5.37 4.87 -1.52
C ARG A 118 4.29 4.49 -0.51
N VAL A 119 3.71 5.49 0.14
CA VAL A 119 2.64 5.27 1.13
C VAL A 119 1.33 4.96 0.43
N PHE A 120 0.65 3.90 0.85
CA PHE A 120 -0.67 3.57 0.34
C PHE A 120 -1.78 3.69 1.40
N ASP A 121 -1.45 3.56 2.69
CA ASP A 121 -2.38 3.76 3.81
C ASP A 121 -1.67 4.41 5.01
N ALA A 122 -2.47 5.05 5.87
CA ALA A 122 -2.03 5.55 7.16
C ALA A 122 -3.13 5.31 8.21
N MET A 123 -2.73 5.13 9.46
CA MET A 123 -3.63 4.91 10.58
C MET A 123 -3.10 5.62 11.82
N ILE A 124 -4.01 6.09 12.67
CA ILE A 124 -3.71 6.58 14.02
C ILE A 124 -4.43 5.68 15.02
N LEU A 125 -3.70 5.26 16.05
CA LEU A 125 -4.27 4.63 17.24
C LEU A 125 -4.06 5.54 18.43
N HIS A 126 -5.16 5.85 19.12
CA HIS A 126 -5.12 6.62 20.34
C HIS A 126 -4.65 5.76 21.53
N PRO A 127 -4.12 6.37 22.63
CA PRO A 127 -3.52 5.64 23.74
C PRO A 127 -4.40 4.53 24.30
N LYS A 128 -5.69 4.80 24.51
CA LYS A 128 -6.65 3.79 25.01
C LYS A 128 -6.81 2.59 24.07
N GLN A 129 -6.70 2.82 22.76
CA GLN A 129 -6.75 1.71 21.79
C GLN A 129 -5.48 0.88 21.84
N VAL A 130 -4.32 1.55 21.92
CA VAL A 130 -3.02 0.89 22.05
C VAL A 130 -3.00 0.05 23.33
N GLU A 131 -3.38 0.65 24.47
CA GLU A 131 -3.46 -0.04 25.76
C GLU A 131 -4.38 -1.28 25.69
N SER A 132 -5.58 -1.12 25.14
CA SER A 132 -6.51 -2.25 24.96
C SER A 132 -5.90 -3.37 24.13
N LEU A 133 -5.22 -3.04 23.03
CA LEU A 133 -4.60 -4.03 22.14
C LEU A 133 -3.39 -4.74 22.79
N MET A 134 -2.65 -4.05 23.67
CA MET A 134 -1.52 -4.66 24.41
C MET A 134 -1.93 -5.81 25.31
N TYR A 135 -3.16 -5.79 25.83
CA TYR A 135 -3.71 -6.85 26.68
C TYR A 135 -4.60 -7.84 25.93
N THR A 136 -4.73 -7.68 24.62
CA THR A 136 -5.57 -8.52 23.78
C THR A 136 -4.74 -9.69 23.21
N SER A 137 -5.30 -10.91 23.20
CA SER A 137 -4.65 -12.05 22.59
C SER A 137 -4.42 -11.86 21.10
N ARG A 138 -3.51 -12.64 20.52
CA ARG A 138 -3.23 -12.61 19.07
C ARG A 138 -4.51 -12.85 18.24
N GLU A 139 -5.34 -13.79 18.68
CA GLU A 139 -6.63 -14.10 18.06
C GLU A 139 -7.61 -12.93 18.19
N GLY A 140 -7.64 -12.28 19.37
CA GLY A 140 -8.45 -11.10 19.62
C GLY A 140 -8.01 -9.91 18.75
N ILE A 141 -6.71 -9.71 18.55
CA ILE A 141 -6.18 -8.68 17.62
C ILE A 141 -6.61 -9.00 16.17
N ALA A 142 -6.55 -10.27 15.76
CA ALA A 142 -7.01 -10.68 14.43
C ALA A 142 -8.51 -10.41 14.25
N MET A 143 -9.34 -10.77 15.24
CA MET A 143 -10.78 -10.47 15.23
C MET A 143 -11.06 -8.97 15.19
N TRP A 144 -10.36 -8.17 15.99
CA TRP A 144 -10.48 -6.72 15.97
C TRP A 144 -10.15 -6.15 14.58
N ARG A 145 -9.05 -6.61 13.98
CA ARG A 145 -8.65 -6.20 12.62
C ARG A 145 -9.69 -6.59 11.57
N ASP A 146 -10.12 -7.84 11.59
CA ASP A 146 -11.03 -8.40 10.59
C ASP A 146 -12.47 -7.83 10.77
N GLY A 147 -12.82 -7.43 11.99
CA GLY A 147 -14.04 -6.70 12.32
C GLY A 147 -14.01 -5.19 12.03
N GLY A 148 -12.99 -4.70 11.30
CA GLY A 148 -12.89 -3.30 10.90
C GLY A 148 -12.34 -2.36 11.98
N GLY A 149 -11.68 -2.89 13.00
CA GLY A 149 -11.01 -2.09 14.05
C GLY A 149 -9.85 -1.25 13.51
N GLN A 150 -9.20 -1.68 12.42
CA GLN A 150 -8.22 -0.86 11.71
C GLN A 150 -8.91 0.21 10.88
N LYS A 151 -9.02 1.40 11.42
CA LYS A 151 -9.56 2.56 10.71
C LYS A 151 -8.45 3.31 10.00
N PHE A 152 -8.34 3.08 8.70
CA PHE A 152 -7.40 3.79 7.84
C PHE A 152 -7.90 5.19 7.53
N MET A 153 -6.97 6.13 7.38
CA MET A 153 -7.31 7.49 6.97
C MET A 153 -7.95 7.49 5.58
N PRO A 154 -8.99 8.30 5.35
CA PRO A 154 -9.47 8.60 4.00
C PRO A 154 -8.34 9.12 3.11
N VAL A 155 -8.43 8.87 1.80
CA VAL A 155 -7.37 9.20 0.83
C VAL A 155 -6.95 10.66 0.91
N ASP A 156 -7.91 11.59 1.00
CA ASP A 156 -7.61 13.03 1.01
C ASP A 156 -6.93 13.46 2.32
N HIS A 157 -7.37 12.92 3.45
CA HIS A 157 -6.76 13.19 4.76
C HIS A 157 -5.32 12.66 4.81
N ARG A 158 -5.10 11.42 4.35
CA ARG A 158 -3.75 10.84 4.24
C ARG A 158 -2.85 11.71 3.37
N ASN A 159 -3.31 12.12 2.20
CA ASN A 159 -2.50 12.93 1.28
C ASN A 159 -2.22 14.33 1.83
N ALA A 160 -3.18 14.94 2.54
CA ALA A 160 -2.96 16.20 3.23
C ALA A 160 -1.90 16.07 4.32
N MET A 161 -2.00 15.04 5.15
CA MET A 161 -1.05 14.73 6.20
C MET A 161 0.36 14.49 5.66
N LEU A 162 0.52 13.69 4.59
CA LEU A 162 1.84 13.42 3.99
C LEU A 162 2.54 14.71 3.54
N ARG A 163 1.79 15.71 3.05
CA ARG A 163 2.36 17.02 2.68
C ARG A 163 2.82 17.86 3.86
N MET A 164 2.33 17.60 5.07
CA MET A 164 2.71 18.32 6.29
C MET A 164 3.92 17.71 6.98
N LEU A 165 4.30 16.49 6.64
CA LEU A 165 5.45 15.83 7.24
C LEU A 165 6.78 16.42 6.72
N PRO A 166 7.84 16.45 7.55
CA PRO A 166 9.11 17.09 7.22
C PRO A 166 9.91 16.38 6.13
N ALA A 167 9.55 15.16 5.78
CA ALA A 167 10.14 14.41 4.70
C ALA A 167 9.23 14.46 3.48
N ASN A 168 9.79 14.66 2.30
CA ASN A 168 9.06 14.55 1.04
C ASN A 168 8.60 13.10 0.85
N MET A 169 7.44 12.80 1.39
CA MET A 169 6.81 11.50 1.28
C MET A 169 5.71 11.53 0.25
N ASP A 170 5.83 10.65 -0.72
CA ASP A 170 4.81 10.49 -1.73
C ASP A 170 3.91 9.28 -1.43
N SER A 171 2.63 9.44 -1.73
CA SER A 171 1.72 8.30 -1.85
C SER A 171 1.98 7.52 -3.14
N VAL A 172 1.43 6.31 -3.21
CA VAL A 172 1.32 5.59 -4.49
C VAL A 172 0.66 6.51 -5.53
N PRO A 173 1.12 6.47 -6.81
CA PRO A 173 0.62 7.39 -7.82
C PRO A 173 -0.90 7.33 -7.97
N TYR A 174 -1.52 8.48 -7.84
CA TYR A 174 -2.91 8.66 -8.21
C TYR A 174 -3.02 8.70 -9.74
N ILE A 175 -3.92 7.90 -10.28
CA ILE A 175 -4.17 7.82 -11.72
C ILE A 175 -5.42 8.62 -12.07
N ARG A 176 -6.57 8.22 -11.51
CA ARG A 176 -7.83 8.91 -11.71
C ARG A 176 -8.88 8.54 -10.67
N LYS A 177 -10.00 9.26 -10.73
CA LYS A 177 -11.23 9.01 -10.00
C LYS A 177 -12.34 8.74 -11.01
N CYS A 178 -13.16 7.73 -10.77
CA CYS A 178 -14.25 7.34 -11.66
C CYS A 178 -15.32 6.59 -10.88
N LYS A 179 -16.43 6.27 -11.51
CA LYS A 179 -17.44 5.37 -10.95
C LYS A 179 -16.95 3.91 -11.05
N LEU A 180 -17.39 3.06 -10.16
CA LEU A 180 -17.07 1.64 -10.22
C LEU A 180 -17.61 0.99 -11.50
N SER A 181 -18.77 1.41 -11.95
CA SER A 181 -19.42 1.00 -13.22
C SER A 181 -18.63 1.37 -14.49
N ASP A 182 -17.70 2.33 -14.42
CA ASP A 182 -16.83 2.69 -15.54
C ASP A 182 -15.78 1.60 -15.85
N ILE A 183 -15.62 0.62 -14.96
CA ILE A 183 -14.68 -0.49 -15.13
C ILE A 183 -15.42 -1.70 -15.70
N PRO A 184 -15.00 -2.21 -16.88
CA PRO A 184 -15.60 -3.42 -17.44
C PRO A 184 -15.48 -4.61 -16.49
N THR A 185 -16.53 -5.42 -16.41
CA THR A 185 -16.59 -6.58 -15.51
C THR A 185 -16.19 -7.91 -16.18
N ASP A 186 -16.16 -7.92 -17.52
CA ASP A 186 -15.62 -9.07 -18.26
C ASP A 186 -14.09 -9.05 -18.32
N ILE A 187 -13.49 -10.21 -18.50
CA ILE A 187 -12.02 -10.38 -18.43
C ILE A 187 -11.30 -9.58 -19.50
N GLU A 188 -11.79 -9.58 -20.74
CA GLU A 188 -11.13 -8.87 -21.86
C GLU A 188 -11.28 -7.36 -21.71
N GLY A 189 -12.47 -6.89 -21.41
CA GLY A 189 -12.74 -5.48 -21.18
C GLY A 189 -11.93 -4.94 -20.01
N ALA A 190 -11.90 -5.65 -18.89
CA ALA A 190 -11.10 -5.28 -17.72
C ALA A 190 -9.59 -5.26 -18.01
N TYR A 191 -9.09 -6.23 -18.78
CA TYR A 191 -7.69 -6.24 -19.22
C TYR A 191 -7.36 -5.06 -20.14
N ASN A 192 -8.21 -4.79 -21.14
CA ASN A 192 -8.02 -3.67 -22.06
C ASN A 192 -8.06 -2.32 -21.31
N TRP A 193 -8.96 -2.19 -20.35
CA TRP A 193 -9.02 -1.03 -19.48
C TRP A 193 -7.73 -0.90 -18.65
N LEU A 194 -7.23 -2.00 -18.06
CA LEU A 194 -6.00 -2.04 -17.28
C LEU A 194 -4.77 -1.67 -18.13
N CYS A 195 -4.72 -2.06 -19.39
CA CYS A 195 -3.60 -1.79 -20.32
C CYS A 195 -3.34 -0.29 -20.55
N GLN A 196 -4.32 0.59 -20.26
CA GLN A 196 -4.10 2.04 -20.30
C GLN A 196 -3.08 2.52 -19.25
N PHE A 197 -2.82 1.72 -18.22
CA PHE A 197 -1.97 2.05 -17.07
C PHE A 197 -0.74 1.16 -16.97
N ARG A 198 -0.25 0.64 -18.09
CA ARG A 198 0.86 -0.32 -18.11
C ARG A 198 2.19 0.27 -17.66
N ASN A 199 2.43 1.54 -17.93
CA ASN A 199 3.68 2.21 -17.57
C ASN A 199 3.67 2.63 -16.11
N THR A 200 4.80 2.41 -15.40
CA THR A 200 4.96 2.89 -14.03
C THR A 200 5.20 4.40 -13.99
N ASN A 201 4.63 5.05 -12.98
CA ASN A 201 4.87 6.45 -12.65
C ASN A 201 5.89 6.63 -11.51
N VAL A 202 6.49 5.53 -11.04
CA VAL A 202 7.45 5.54 -9.93
C VAL A 202 8.81 4.96 -10.32
N ALA A 203 9.21 5.10 -11.59
CA ALA A 203 10.57 4.80 -11.99
C ALA A 203 11.56 5.62 -11.15
N LEU A 204 12.58 4.96 -10.61
CA LEU A 204 13.59 5.56 -9.73
C LEU A 204 14.73 6.17 -10.54
N ASP A 205 14.88 5.73 -11.77
CA ASP A 205 15.86 6.22 -12.74
C ASP A 205 15.48 5.79 -14.17
N GLN A 206 16.25 6.20 -15.13
CA GLN A 206 16.02 5.90 -16.55
C GLN A 206 16.40 4.47 -16.97
N THR A 207 16.97 3.68 -16.07
CA THR A 207 17.42 2.31 -16.35
C THR A 207 16.35 1.26 -16.06
N GLY A 208 15.24 1.65 -15.41
CA GLY A 208 14.09 0.79 -15.17
C GLY A 208 13.39 0.39 -16.48
N LYS A 209 12.74 -0.78 -16.47
CA LYS A 209 11.95 -1.26 -17.61
C LYS A 209 10.61 -0.53 -17.75
N GLY A 210 10.18 0.16 -16.71
CA GLY A 210 9.06 1.08 -16.73
C GLY A 210 7.65 0.47 -16.70
N GLN A 211 7.48 -0.77 -16.25
CA GLN A 211 6.15 -1.41 -16.17
C GLN A 211 5.60 -1.41 -14.74
N ALA A 212 4.32 -1.05 -14.61
CA ALA A 212 3.55 -1.20 -13.39
C ALA A 212 3.12 -2.67 -13.18
N GLU A 213 2.89 -3.10 -11.94
CA GLU A 213 2.29 -4.41 -11.65
C GLU A 213 0.80 -4.45 -12.01
N GLY A 214 0.13 -3.32 -11.89
CA GLY A 214 -1.30 -3.14 -12.13
C GLY A 214 -1.84 -1.89 -11.46
N VAL A 215 -3.09 -1.95 -11.03
CA VAL A 215 -3.74 -0.88 -10.27
C VAL A 215 -4.42 -1.39 -9.00
N VAL A 216 -4.62 -0.48 -8.05
CA VAL A 216 -5.52 -0.67 -6.92
C VAL A 216 -6.68 0.29 -7.09
N ILE A 217 -7.90 -0.24 -7.01
CA ILE A 217 -9.14 0.54 -6.99
C ILE A 217 -9.73 0.51 -5.59
N ARG A 218 -10.19 1.65 -5.08
CA ARG A 218 -10.75 1.73 -3.72
C ARG A 218 -11.68 2.92 -3.54
N THR A 219 -12.64 2.81 -2.64
CA THR A 219 -13.39 3.96 -2.12
C THR A 219 -12.50 4.85 -1.24
N ALA A 220 -12.91 6.09 -1.02
CA ALA A 220 -12.16 7.04 -0.19
C ALA A 220 -11.91 6.51 1.23
N ASP A 221 -12.90 5.88 1.82
CA ASP A 221 -12.92 5.29 3.17
C ASP A 221 -12.38 3.85 3.22
N ARG A 222 -12.02 3.29 2.05
CA ARG A 222 -11.53 1.91 1.92
C ARG A 222 -12.57 0.82 2.24
N SER A 223 -13.85 1.13 2.31
CA SER A 223 -14.92 0.12 2.45
C SER A 223 -14.96 -0.87 1.28
N PHE A 224 -14.52 -0.43 0.10
CA PHE A 224 -14.27 -1.27 -1.06
C PHE A 224 -12.83 -1.12 -1.54
N ILE A 225 -12.13 -2.23 -1.76
CA ILE A 225 -10.76 -2.25 -2.31
C ILE A 225 -10.53 -3.51 -3.15
N ARG A 226 -9.98 -3.36 -4.35
CA ARG A 226 -9.59 -4.46 -5.23
C ARG A 226 -8.25 -4.16 -5.91
N LYS A 227 -7.53 -5.23 -6.26
CA LYS A 227 -6.23 -5.19 -6.94
C LYS A 227 -6.37 -5.87 -8.29
N LEU A 228 -6.09 -5.15 -9.35
CA LEU A 228 -6.08 -5.64 -10.72
C LEU A 228 -4.62 -5.72 -11.18
N ARG A 229 -4.11 -6.93 -11.39
CA ARG A 229 -2.72 -7.17 -11.80
C ARG A 229 -2.65 -7.69 -13.22
N PHE A 230 -1.74 -7.19 -14.02
CA PHE A 230 -1.51 -7.66 -15.39
C PHE A 230 -1.29 -9.17 -15.45
N GLU A 231 -0.44 -9.71 -14.57
CA GLU A 231 -0.11 -11.13 -14.53
C GLU A 231 -1.35 -12.02 -14.41
N ASP A 232 -2.32 -11.63 -13.58
CA ASP A 232 -3.53 -12.43 -13.33
C ASP A 232 -4.39 -12.50 -14.59
N TYR A 233 -4.60 -11.35 -15.26
CA TYR A 233 -5.38 -11.30 -16.51
C TYR A 233 -4.66 -12.02 -17.65
N GLU A 234 -3.38 -11.74 -17.85
CA GLU A 234 -2.58 -12.33 -18.92
C GLU A 234 -2.54 -13.85 -18.79
N LYS A 235 -2.35 -14.39 -17.59
CA LYS A 235 -2.39 -15.83 -17.32
C LYS A 235 -3.73 -16.44 -17.71
N THR A 236 -4.83 -15.77 -17.39
CA THR A 236 -6.17 -16.25 -17.72
C THR A 236 -6.45 -16.17 -19.21
N LEU A 237 -6.13 -15.05 -19.86
CA LEU A 237 -6.33 -14.85 -21.30
C LEU A 237 -5.51 -15.81 -22.15
N ARG A 238 -4.27 -16.12 -21.71
CA ARG A 238 -3.44 -17.15 -22.39
C ARG A 238 -4.08 -18.53 -22.28
N LYS A 239 -4.65 -18.90 -21.12
CA LYS A 239 -5.37 -20.18 -20.96
C LYS A 239 -6.60 -20.29 -21.86
N LEU A 240 -7.26 -19.16 -22.11
CA LEU A 240 -8.42 -19.08 -23.00
C LEU A 240 -8.04 -18.95 -24.48
N GLY A 241 -6.76 -18.94 -24.83
CA GLY A 241 -6.28 -18.76 -26.21
C GLY A 241 -6.48 -17.34 -26.78
N LYS A 242 -6.83 -16.37 -25.93
CA LYS A 242 -7.13 -14.98 -26.31
C LYS A 242 -5.92 -14.04 -26.25
N LEU A 243 -4.81 -14.48 -25.67
CA LEU A 243 -3.54 -13.76 -25.64
C LEU A 243 -2.42 -14.72 -26.08
N LYS A 244 -1.65 -14.33 -27.11
CA LYS A 244 -0.48 -15.07 -27.56
C LYS A 244 0.66 -14.95 -26.53
N LYS A 245 1.57 -15.92 -26.57
CA LYS A 245 2.79 -15.92 -25.73
C LYS A 245 3.71 -14.76 -26.08
#